data_79ab7d31e679a26e106f36bde8bcc6b5
#
_entry.id   79ab7d31e679a26e106f36bde8bcc6b5
#
_cell.length_a   1.000
_cell.length_b   1.000
_cell.length_c   1.000
_cell.angle_alpha   90.00
_cell.angle_beta   90.00
_cell.angle_gamma   90.00
#
_symmetry.space_group_name_H-M   'P 1'
#
loop_
_entity.id
_entity.type
_entity.pdbx_description
1 polymer ?
#
loop_
_entity_poly.entity_id
_entity_poly.type
_entity_poly.pdbx_seq_one_letter_code
_entity_poly.pdbx_strand_id
1 'polypeptide(L)' 'MKIRNKIKIKVNGKKMLFDENIMVINLVKKLKIPLNKVAIELNKKIIDIKKIKKVKLNNNDILEIVHFIGGG' A
#
# COMPACT_ATOMS: atom_id res chain seq x y z
N MET A 1 -16.81 -2.86 23.32
CA MET A 1 -15.49 -2.51 22.80
C MET A 1 -15.25 -3.23 21.49
N LYS A 2 -14.83 -2.51 20.48
CA LYS A 2 -14.51 -3.13 19.21
C LYS A 2 -13.08 -3.62 19.20
N ILE A 3 -12.90 -4.88 18.85
CA ILE A 3 -11.57 -5.44 18.63
C ILE A 3 -11.29 -5.37 17.14
N ARG A 4 -10.21 -4.67 16.77
CA ARG A 4 -9.82 -4.60 15.37
C ARG A 4 -8.87 -5.73 15.05
N ASN A 5 -9.20 -6.47 14.03
CA ASN A 5 -8.31 -7.50 13.52
C ASN A 5 -7.18 -6.86 12.72
N LYS A 6 -6.03 -7.50 12.76
CA LYS A 6 -4.89 -7.08 11.98
C LYS A 6 -4.74 -7.96 10.75
N ILE A 7 -4.30 -7.36 9.67
CA ILE A 7 -3.95 -8.09 8.47
C ILE A 7 -2.46 -7.92 8.19
N LYS A 8 -1.89 -8.90 7.50
CA LYS A 8 -0.49 -8.91 7.10
C LYS A 8 -0.37 -8.43 5.67
N ILE A 9 0.48 -7.42 5.46
CA ILE A 9 0.80 -6.94 4.12
C ILE A 9 2.31 -6.99 3.97
N LYS A 10 2.78 -7.54 2.86
CA LYS A 10 4.21 -7.53 2.59
C LYS A 10 4.51 -6.28 1.77
N VAL A 11 5.23 -5.34 2.36
CA VAL A 11 5.58 -4.07 1.70
C VAL A 11 7.05 -4.09 1.37
N ASN A 12 7.36 -4.11 0.07
CA ASN A 12 8.74 -4.20 -0.43
C ASN A 12 9.51 -5.35 0.25
N GLY A 13 8.86 -6.50 0.34
CA GLY A 13 9.46 -7.68 0.93
C GLY A 13 9.39 -7.77 2.44
N LYS A 14 8.90 -6.75 3.11
CA LYS A 14 8.85 -6.73 4.57
C LYS A 14 7.42 -6.93 5.07
N LYS A 15 7.22 -7.89 5.95
CA LYS A 15 5.91 -8.15 6.53
C LYS A 15 5.56 -7.07 7.54
N MET A 16 4.38 -6.47 7.38
CA MET A 16 3.89 -5.43 8.26
C MET A 16 2.43 -5.70 8.62
N LEU A 17 2.02 -5.28 9.80
CA LEU A 17 0.65 -5.45 10.26
C LEU A 17 -0.10 -4.12 10.17
N PHE A 18 -1.33 -4.20 9.69
CA PHE A 18 -2.21 -3.04 9.60
C PHE A 18 -3.61 -3.43 10.06
N ASP A 19 -4.43 -2.45 10.39
CA ASP A 19 -5.82 -2.73 10.72
C ASP A 19 -6.53 -3.28 9.48
N GLU A 20 -7.47 -4.20 9.70
CA GLU A 20 -8.28 -4.68 8.59
C GLU A 20 -9.05 -3.50 7.97
N ASN A 21 -9.46 -3.66 6.72
CA ASN A 21 -10.13 -2.61 5.95
C ASN A 21 -9.24 -1.42 5.59
N ILE A 22 -7.93 -1.54 5.78
CA ILE A 22 -7.04 -0.46 5.33
C ILE A 22 -7.04 -0.35 3.81
N MET A 23 -7.06 0.88 3.32
CA MET A 23 -6.96 1.16 1.89
C MET A 23 -5.50 1.44 1.53
N VAL A 24 -5.15 1.24 0.27
CA VAL A 24 -3.78 1.51 -0.16
C VAL A 24 -3.36 2.94 0.17
N ILE A 25 -4.25 3.91 -0.04
CA ILE A 25 -3.94 5.31 0.25
C ILE A 25 -3.61 5.52 1.73
N ASN A 26 -4.29 4.81 2.61
CA ASN A 26 -4.02 4.94 4.04
C ASN A 26 -2.65 4.39 4.42
N LEU A 27 -2.28 3.25 3.81
CA LEU A 27 -0.98 2.66 4.05
C LEU A 27 0.14 3.60 3.58
N VAL A 28 -0.02 4.14 2.38
CA VAL A 28 0.96 5.05 1.80
C VAL A 28 1.16 6.30 2.68
N LYS A 29 0.07 6.84 3.19
CA LYS A 29 0.13 7.99 4.10
C LYS A 29 0.82 7.65 5.42
N LYS A 30 0.53 6.47 5.97
CA LYS A 30 1.17 6.05 7.22
C LYS A 30 2.69 5.92 7.06
N LEU A 31 3.13 5.47 5.90
CA LEU A 31 4.55 5.31 5.63
C LEU A 31 5.19 6.58 5.09
N LYS A 32 4.42 7.65 4.96
CA LYS A 32 4.89 8.96 4.49
C LYS A 32 5.54 8.89 3.12
N ILE A 33 4.94 8.13 2.23
CA ILE A 33 5.45 7.92 0.88
C ILE A 33 4.86 8.98 -0.05
N PRO A 34 5.69 9.69 -0.83
CA PRO A 34 5.18 10.71 -1.76
C PRO A 34 4.59 10.05 -3.01
N LEU A 35 3.28 10.11 -3.14
CA LEU A 35 2.58 9.46 -4.24
C LEU A 35 3.03 9.91 -5.63
N ASN A 36 3.44 11.15 -5.76
CA ASN A 36 3.86 11.68 -7.06
C ASN A 36 5.26 11.23 -7.49
N LYS A 37 5.94 10.45 -6.64
CA LYS A 37 7.31 10.01 -6.91
C LYS A 37 7.46 8.50 -6.94
N VAL A 38 6.35 7.78 -6.91
CA VAL A 38 6.41 6.33 -6.82
C VAL A 38 5.43 5.67 -7.79
N ALA A 39 5.73 4.45 -8.16
CA ALA A 39 4.80 3.52 -8.78
C ALA A 39 4.47 2.45 -7.74
N ILE A 40 3.23 2.01 -7.71
CA ILE A 40 2.76 1.03 -6.74
C ILE A 40 2.21 -0.18 -7.46
N GLU A 41 2.68 -1.36 -7.07
CA GLU A 41 2.15 -2.63 -7.57
C GLU A 41 1.47 -3.36 -6.42
N LEU A 42 0.29 -3.85 -6.69
CA LEU A 42 -0.44 -4.71 -5.76
C LEU A 42 -0.55 -6.09 -6.39
N ASN A 43 0.07 -7.07 -5.76
CA ASN A 43 0.09 -8.45 -6.26
C ASN A 43 0.54 -8.49 -7.72
N LYS A 44 1.62 -7.75 -8.00
CA LYS A 44 2.28 -7.66 -9.32
C LYS A 44 1.49 -6.92 -10.38
N LYS A 45 0.44 -6.21 -10.00
CA LYS A 45 -0.31 -5.36 -10.92
C LYS A 45 -0.14 -3.91 -10.54
N ILE A 46 0.19 -3.07 -11.51
CA ILE A 46 0.36 -1.63 -11.26
C ILE A 46 -0.98 -1.01 -10.95
N ILE A 47 -1.03 -0.24 -9.86
CA ILE A 47 -2.22 0.50 -9.48
C ILE A 47 -2.18 1.88 -10.13
N ASP A 48 -3.29 2.24 -10.80
CA ASP A 48 -3.46 3.59 -11.28
C ASP A 48 -3.60 4.53 -10.08
N ILE A 49 -2.71 5.51 -9.97
CA ILE A 49 -2.71 6.46 -8.85
C ILE A 49 -4.05 7.18 -8.74
N LYS A 50 -4.71 7.41 -9.85
CA LYS A 50 -6.03 8.06 -9.84
C LYS A 50 -7.09 7.22 -9.13
N LYS A 51 -6.89 5.93 -9.03
CA LYS A 51 -7.84 5.00 -8.40
C LYS A 51 -7.40 4.52 -7.03
N ILE A 52 -6.28 5.02 -6.53
CA ILE A 52 -5.67 4.50 -5.31
C ILE A 52 -6.58 4.62 -4.08
N LYS A 53 -7.44 5.62 -4.06
CA LYS A 53 -8.37 5.82 -2.94
C LYS A 53 -9.45 4.74 -2.85
N LYS A 54 -9.63 3.98 -3.91
CA LYS A 54 -10.66 2.94 -3.98
C LYS A 54 -10.12 1.53 -3.82
N VAL A 55 -8.82 1.39 -3.63
CA VAL A 55 -8.20 0.07 -3.56
C VAL A 55 -8.05 -0.36 -2.12
N LYS A 56 -8.75 -1.42 -1.76
CA LYS A 56 -8.70 -2.00 -0.42
C LYS A 56 -7.64 -3.10 -0.36
N LEU A 57 -6.95 -3.18 0.76
CA LEU A 57 -5.97 -4.23 0.99
C LEU A 57 -6.59 -5.40 1.74
N ASN A 58 -6.14 -6.59 1.41
CA ASN A 58 -6.57 -7.83 2.05
C ASN A 58 -5.38 -8.52 2.69
N ASN A 59 -5.66 -9.40 3.63
CA ASN A 59 -4.62 -10.17 4.31
C ASN A 59 -3.76 -10.92 3.28
N ASN A 60 -2.46 -10.87 3.50
CA ASN A 60 -1.45 -11.52 2.65
C ASN A 60 -1.21 -10.84 1.30
N ASP A 61 -1.75 -9.66 1.09
CA ASP A 61 -1.43 -8.90 -0.12
C ASP A 61 0.05 -8.53 -0.15
N ILE A 62 0.58 -8.43 -1.36
CA ILE A 62 1.96 -8.03 -1.60
C ILE A 62 1.95 -6.68 -2.30
N LEU A 63 2.53 -5.69 -1.63
CA LEU A 63 2.59 -4.33 -2.15
C LEU A 63 4.05 -3.99 -2.42
N GLU A 64 4.32 -3.51 -3.62
CA GLU A 64 5.66 -3.06 -3.98
C GLU A 64 5.61 -1.60 -4.38
N ILE A 65 6.50 -0.82 -3.79
CA ILE A 65 6.55 0.62 -4.01
C ILE A 65 7.93 0.96 -4.56
N VAL A 66 7.94 1.49 -5.77
CA VAL A 66 9.18 1.80 -6.48
C VAL A 66 9.27 3.30 -6.69
N HIS A 67 10.35 3.89 -6.21
CA HIS A 67 10.58 5.32 -6.41
C HIS A 67 11.12 5.56 -7.81
N PHE A 68 10.63 6.61 -8.46
CA PHE A 68 11.18 7.01 -9.74
C PHE A 68 12.58 7.58 -9.55
N ILE A 69 13.48 7.24 -10.46
CA ILE A 69 14.85 7.73 -10.44
C ILE A 69 14.98 8.88 -11.42
N GLY A 70 15.71 9.89 -11.02
CA GLY A 70 15.96 11.01 -11.90
C GLY A 70 14.77 11.94 -11.93
N GLY A 71 14.89 13.08 -11.73
CA GLY A 71 13.85 14.03 -11.55
C GLY A 71 12.97 14.23 -12.76
N GLY A 72 12.43 13.27 -13.09
CA GLY A 72 11.49 13.43 -14.17
C GLY A 72 10.50 14.55 -13.95
#